data_391048c0774aa3eb68528fc3a7177bd5
#
_entry.id   391048c0774aa3eb68528fc3a7177bd5
#
_cell.length_a   1.000
_cell.length_b   1.000
_cell.length_c   1.000
_cell.angle_alpha   90.00
_cell.angle_beta   90.00
_cell.angle_gamma   90.00
#
_symmetry.space_group_name_H-M   'P 1'
#
loop_
_entity.id
_entity.type
_entity.pdbx_description
1 polymer ?
#
loop_
_entity_poly.entity_id
_entity_poly.type
_entity_poly.pdbx_seq_one_letter_code
_entity_poly.pdbx_strand_id
1 'polypeptide(L)'
;RRTSRYNGSIIALRLFSMPAKAHRSARLGVTLFIGACLTAVAGCSSLDSASNRLASVVTPYRLDVVQGNFVSREQVEALAPGMSRQQVRDILGTPLVTSLFHAERWEYVFTIKRPGEDIQTRKLTVFFQGDLLQRFEGDPMPSETEFVASLGSRSTKGKVPVLEATDAQ
;
A
#
# COMPACT_ATOMS: atom_id res chain seq x y z
N ARG A 1 -29.75 -63.67 -17.34
CA ARG A 1 -28.34 -64.00 -17.00
C ARG A 1 -27.49 -63.80 -18.24
N ARG A 2 -26.77 -62.70 -18.37
CA ARG A 2 -25.73 -62.47 -19.39
C ARG A 2 -24.46 -62.03 -18.65
N THR A 3 -23.50 -62.92 -18.65
CA THR A 3 -22.14 -62.70 -18.16
C THR A 3 -21.36 -61.92 -19.22
N SER A 4 -21.00 -60.71 -18.90
CA SER A 4 -20.08 -59.93 -19.75
C SER A 4 -18.65 -60.25 -19.40
N ARG A 5 -17.92 -60.81 -20.36
CA ARG A 5 -16.48 -61.10 -20.27
C ARG A 5 -15.71 -59.84 -20.58
N TYR A 6 -14.99 -59.29 -19.62
CA TYR A 6 -14.00 -58.25 -19.86
C TYR A 6 -12.75 -58.86 -20.48
N ASN A 7 -12.48 -58.51 -21.69
CA ASN A 7 -11.25 -58.79 -22.40
C ASN A 7 -10.15 -57.85 -21.90
N GLY A 8 -9.26 -58.35 -21.04
CA GLY A 8 -8.07 -57.65 -20.62
C GLY A 8 -7.05 -57.60 -21.72
N SER A 9 -6.94 -56.43 -22.37
CA SER A 9 -5.90 -56.15 -23.34
C SER A 9 -4.58 -55.91 -22.61
N ILE A 10 -3.71 -56.92 -22.62
CA ILE A 10 -2.34 -56.83 -22.08
C ILE A 10 -1.54 -55.99 -23.07
N ILE A 11 -1.33 -54.71 -22.75
CA ILE A 11 -0.39 -53.87 -23.46
C ILE A 11 1.01 -54.37 -23.10
N ALA A 12 1.60 -55.13 -24.02
CA ALA A 12 2.99 -55.56 -23.91
C ALA A 12 3.89 -54.33 -24.02
N LEU A 13 4.48 -53.96 -22.87
CA LEU A 13 5.55 -52.94 -22.81
C LEU A 13 6.75 -53.50 -23.57
N ARG A 14 6.91 -53.10 -24.83
CA ARG A 14 8.15 -53.38 -25.58
C ARG A 14 9.25 -52.55 -24.94
N LEU A 15 10.03 -53.18 -24.08
CA LEU A 15 11.32 -52.69 -23.65
C LEU A 15 12.23 -52.52 -24.89
N PHE A 16 12.35 -51.30 -25.35
CA PHE A 16 13.25 -50.94 -26.43
C PHE A 16 14.68 -51.11 -25.90
N SER A 17 15.33 -52.24 -26.27
CA SER A 17 16.74 -52.49 -25.97
C SER A 17 17.60 -51.55 -26.81
N MET A 18 18.04 -50.45 -26.22
CA MET A 18 18.98 -49.55 -26.90
C MET A 18 20.40 -50.07 -26.81
N PRO A 19 21.19 -50.00 -27.95
CA PRO A 19 22.56 -50.49 -27.95
C PRO A 19 23.45 -49.66 -27.00
N ALA A 20 24.36 -50.37 -26.32
CA ALA A 20 25.20 -49.81 -25.23
C ALA A 20 26.05 -48.58 -25.58
N LYS A 21 26.28 -48.27 -26.86
CA LYS A 21 26.95 -47.05 -27.30
C LYS A 21 26.10 -45.77 -27.20
N ALA A 22 24.76 -45.89 -27.24
CA ALA A 22 23.85 -44.76 -27.13
C ALA A 22 23.75 -44.20 -25.68
N HIS A 23 24.09 -44.99 -24.70
CA HIS A 23 24.00 -44.56 -23.28
C HIS A 23 25.08 -43.53 -22.85
N ARG A 24 26.23 -43.49 -23.52
CA ARG A 24 27.30 -42.53 -23.20
C ARG A 24 26.93 -41.13 -23.70
N SER A 25 26.46 -41.02 -24.94
CA SER A 25 26.04 -39.75 -25.50
C SER A 25 24.75 -39.21 -24.85
N ALA A 26 23.79 -40.09 -24.51
CA ALA A 26 22.59 -39.72 -23.78
C ALA A 26 22.89 -39.21 -22.36
N ARG A 27 23.84 -39.86 -21.64
CA ARG A 27 24.27 -39.40 -20.32
C ARG A 27 24.99 -38.05 -20.36
N LEU A 28 25.85 -37.84 -21.39
CA LEU A 28 26.51 -36.56 -21.58
C LEU A 28 25.50 -35.44 -21.91
N GLY A 29 24.50 -35.74 -22.74
CA GLY A 29 23.42 -34.79 -23.05
C GLY A 29 22.58 -34.42 -21.83
N VAL A 30 22.22 -35.40 -21.02
CA VAL A 30 21.46 -35.18 -19.76
C VAL A 30 22.27 -34.37 -18.73
N THR A 31 23.56 -34.69 -18.58
CA THR A 31 24.40 -33.90 -17.64
C THR A 31 24.63 -32.45 -18.05
N LEU A 32 24.81 -32.23 -19.38
CA LEU A 32 24.90 -30.89 -19.94
C LEU A 32 23.59 -30.11 -19.77
N PHE A 33 22.45 -30.79 -20.00
CA PHE A 33 21.13 -30.16 -19.82
C PHE A 33 20.85 -29.80 -18.35
N ILE A 34 21.15 -30.71 -17.42
CA ILE A 34 21.02 -30.43 -15.97
C ILE A 34 21.95 -29.29 -15.55
N GLY A 35 23.20 -29.26 -16.05
CA GLY A 35 24.14 -28.18 -15.82
C GLY A 35 23.62 -26.84 -16.33
N ALA A 36 23.06 -26.78 -17.53
CA ALA A 36 22.46 -25.59 -18.11
C ALA A 36 21.24 -25.09 -17.32
N CYS A 37 20.37 -26.02 -16.85
CA CYS A 37 19.23 -25.66 -16.00
C CYS A 37 19.67 -25.12 -14.64
N LEU A 38 20.71 -25.70 -14.02
CA LEU A 38 21.22 -25.21 -12.73
C LEU A 38 21.83 -23.80 -12.85
N THR A 39 22.55 -23.51 -13.93
CA THR A 39 23.10 -22.17 -14.18
C THR A 39 22.01 -21.14 -14.47
N ALA A 40 20.93 -21.52 -15.17
CA ALA A 40 19.78 -20.66 -15.42
C ALA A 40 19.05 -20.27 -14.12
N VAL A 41 18.89 -21.23 -13.18
CA VAL A 41 18.24 -20.95 -11.89
C VAL A 41 19.10 -20.07 -10.98
N ALA A 42 20.43 -20.26 -10.99
CA ALA A 42 21.35 -19.44 -10.21
C ALA A 42 21.45 -17.99 -10.73
N GLY A 43 21.17 -17.78 -12.03
CA GLY A 43 21.17 -16.44 -12.64
C GLY A 43 20.02 -15.53 -12.18
N CYS A 44 18.88 -16.09 -11.81
CA CYS A 44 17.71 -15.29 -11.41
C CYS A 44 17.93 -14.51 -10.10
N SER A 45 18.69 -15.05 -9.16
CA SER A 45 18.95 -14.36 -7.88
C SER A 45 19.90 -13.16 -8.02
N SER A 46 20.78 -13.17 -9.03
CA SER A 46 21.69 -12.06 -9.29
C SER A 46 21.01 -10.88 -9.98
N LEU A 47 19.96 -11.14 -10.78
CA LEU A 47 19.15 -10.11 -11.41
C LEU A 47 18.28 -9.34 -10.41
N ASP A 48 17.75 -10.02 -9.37
CA ASP A 48 17.00 -9.36 -8.30
C ASP A 48 17.88 -8.38 -7.49
N SER A 49 19.12 -8.75 -7.23
CA SER A 49 20.05 -7.86 -6.53
C SER A 49 20.46 -6.64 -7.37
N ALA A 50 20.58 -6.81 -8.68
CA ALA A 50 20.89 -5.71 -9.60
C ALA A 50 19.69 -4.78 -9.79
N SER A 51 18.48 -5.33 -9.94
CA SER A 51 17.24 -4.54 -10.05
C SER A 51 16.93 -3.78 -8.76
N ASN A 52 17.16 -4.36 -7.60
CA ASN A 52 16.99 -3.68 -6.32
C ASN A 52 18.00 -2.55 -6.11
N ARG A 53 19.26 -2.71 -6.59
CA ARG A 53 20.26 -1.63 -6.56
C ARG A 53 19.89 -0.49 -7.51
N LEU A 54 19.37 -0.78 -8.69
CA LEU A 54 18.88 0.24 -9.63
C LEU A 54 17.63 0.93 -9.10
N ALA A 55 16.71 0.17 -8.48
CA ALA A 55 15.51 0.72 -7.85
C ALA A 55 15.84 1.62 -6.64
N SER A 56 16.96 1.39 -5.95
CA SER A 56 17.39 2.24 -4.82
C SER A 56 18.02 3.57 -5.26
N VAL A 57 18.51 3.66 -6.50
CA VAL A 57 19.04 4.91 -7.08
C VAL A 57 17.89 5.81 -7.56
N VAL A 58 16.81 5.23 -8.04
CA VAL A 58 15.58 5.95 -8.40
C VAL A 58 14.70 5.96 -7.17
N THR A 59 14.85 6.95 -6.32
CA THR A 59 13.87 7.20 -5.24
C THR A 59 12.57 7.68 -5.87
N PRO A 60 11.54 6.84 -5.98
CA PRO A 60 10.26 7.32 -6.49
C PRO A 60 9.77 8.43 -5.55
N TYR A 61 9.38 9.56 -6.13
CA TYR A 61 8.74 10.63 -5.39
C TYR A 61 7.47 10.07 -4.74
N ARG A 62 7.50 9.94 -3.41
CA ARG A 62 6.39 9.43 -2.63
C ARG A 62 5.63 10.60 -2.05
N LEU A 63 4.39 10.75 -2.49
CA LEU A 63 3.47 11.76 -2.01
C LEU A 63 2.91 11.34 -0.63
N ASP A 64 2.83 12.30 0.28
CA ASP A 64 1.98 12.18 1.45
C ASP A 64 0.53 12.35 0.99
N VAL A 65 -0.30 11.35 1.25
CA VAL A 65 -1.72 11.40 0.87
C VAL A 65 -2.51 11.77 2.11
N VAL A 66 -3.13 12.95 2.05
CA VAL A 66 -4.04 13.46 3.06
C VAL A 66 -5.46 13.32 2.53
N GLN A 67 -6.34 12.68 3.29
CA GLN A 67 -7.74 12.46 2.89
C GLN A 67 -8.69 12.84 4.03
N GLY A 68 -9.84 13.39 3.66
CA GLY A 68 -10.87 13.82 4.59
C GLY A 68 -10.68 15.26 5.09
N ASN A 69 -11.40 15.60 6.15
CA ASN A 69 -11.37 16.93 6.75
C ASN A 69 -10.39 16.93 7.91
N PHE A 70 -9.31 17.66 7.75
CA PHE A 70 -8.43 17.95 8.88
C PHE A 70 -9.16 18.85 9.88
N VAL A 71 -9.19 18.41 11.13
CA VAL A 71 -9.69 19.19 12.27
C VAL A 71 -8.54 19.35 13.24
N SER A 72 -8.22 20.58 13.60
CA SER A 72 -7.17 20.88 14.57
C SER A 72 -7.70 20.84 16.01
N ARG A 73 -6.78 20.74 16.96
CA ARG A 73 -7.09 20.79 18.39
C ARG A 73 -7.78 22.11 18.75
N GLU A 74 -7.29 23.22 18.21
CA GLU A 74 -7.80 24.56 18.43
C GLU A 74 -9.27 24.69 17.97
N GLN A 75 -9.61 24.05 16.84
CA GLN A 75 -10.99 24.02 16.37
C GLN A 75 -11.90 23.21 17.27
N VAL A 76 -11.42 22.08 17.81
CA VAL A 76 -12.20 21.26 18.77
C VAL A 76 -12.40 22.01 20.08
N GLU A 77 -11.39 22.70 20.57
CA GLU A 77 -11.46 23.51 21.80
C GLU A 77 -12.41 24.71 21.66
N ALA A 78 -12.62 25.21 20.44
CA ALA A 78 -13.57 26.28 20.17
C ALA A 78 -15.05 25.81 20.18
N LEU A 79 -15.31 24.49 20.20
CA LEU A 79 -16.66 23.98 20.26
C LEU A 79 -17.25 24.13 21.68
N ALA A 80 -18.47 24.64 21.74
CA ALA A 80 -19.23 24.74 22.99
C ALA A 80 -20.64 24.16 22.84
N PRO A 81 -21.14 23.41 23.82
CA PRO A 81 -22.54 22.96 23.81
C PRO A 81 -23.51 24.15 23.64
N GLY A 82 -24.57 23.92 22.83
CA GLY A 82 -25.54 24.95 22.51
C GLY A 82 -25.24 25.73 21.21
N MET A 83 -24.07 25.51 20.57
CA MET A 83 -23.80 26.07 19.24
C MET A 83 -24.75 25.52 18.18
N SER A 84 -25.13 26.37 17.22
CA SER A 84 -25.94 25.93 16.09
C SER A 84 -25.13 25.08 15.11
N ARG A 85 -25.78 24.27 14.29
CA ARG A 85 -25.12 23.49 13.22
C ARG A 85 -24.30 24.37 12.27
N GLN A 86 -24.79 25.58 12.02
CA GLN A 86 -24.05 26.52 11.16
C GLN A 86 -22.74 26.96 11.81
N GLN A 87 -22.78 27.34 13.09
CA GLN A 87 -21.57 27.72 13.84
C GLN A 87 -20.56 26.58 13.90
N VAL A 88 -21.01 25.34 14.15
CA VAL A 88 -20.13 24.17 14.13
C VAL A 88 -19.50 23.98 12.76
N ARG A 89 -20.25 24.15 11.68
CA ARG A 89 -19.75 24.08 10.31
C ARG A 89 -18.76 25.19 9.98
N ASP A 90 -18.97 26.38 10.49
CA ASP A 90 -18.07 27.52 10.27
C ASP A 90 -16.72 27.29 10.97
N ILE A 91 -16.70 26.57 12.10
CA ILE A 91 -15.48 26.22 12.85
C ILE A 91 -14.78 25.00 12.23
N LEU A 92 -15.50 23.89 12.03
CA LEU A 92 -14.93 22.59 11.65
C LEU A 92 -14.92 22.37 10.13
N GLY A 93 -15.64 23.15 9.36
CA GLY A 93 -15.89 22.90 7.95
C GLY A 93 -17.02 21.91 7.71
N THR A 94 -17.15 21.46 6.47
CA THR A 94 -18.19 20.51 6.07
C THR A 94 -17.84 19.10 6.56
N PRO A 95 -18.76 18.39 7.27
CA PRO A 95 -18.47 17.04 7.72
C PRO A 95 -18.30 16.06 6.54
N LEU A 96 -17.47 15.05 6.72
CA LEU A 96 -17.26 14.02 5.70
C LEU A 96 -18.49 13.13 5.54
N VAL A 97 -19.14 12.80 6.65
CA VAL A 97 -20.32 11.95 6.66
C VAL A 97 -21.46 12.62 7.44
N THR A 98 -22.58 12.77 6.76
CA THR A 98 -23.87 13.12 7.37
C THR A 98 -24.83 11.98 7.09
N SER A 99 -25.31 11.30 8.13
CA SER A 99 -26.23 10.20 7.95
C SER A 99 -27.66 10.73 7.77
N LEU A 100 -28.35 10.28 6.73
CA LEU A 100 -29.78 10.56 6.53
C LEU A 100 -30.65 9.89 7.62
N PHE A 101 -30.20 8.77 8.17
CA PHE A 101 -30.91 8.02 9.21
C PHE A 101 -30.59 8.50 10.63
N HIS A 102 -29.45 9.20 10.78
CA HIS A 102 -28.97 9.75 12.05
C HIS A 102 -28.56 11.21 11.82
N ALA A 103 -29.52 12.02 11.43
CA ALA A 103 -29.32 13.44 11.12
C ALA A 103 -28.73 14.25 12.29
N GLU A 104 -28.79 13.70 13.50
CA GLU A 104 -28.24 14.27 14.73
C GLU A 104 -26.75 14.03 14.91
N ARG A 105 -26.09 13.30 13.99
CA ARG A 105 -24.66 12.97 14.09
C ARG A 105 -23.91 13.38 12.83
N TRP A 106 -22.83 14.14 13.03
CA TRP A 106 -21.84 14.45 12.01
C TRP A 106 -20.52 13.79 12.32
N GLU A 107 -19.85 13.26 11.30
CA GLU A 107 -18.54 12.62 11.43
C GLU A 107 -17.52 13.34 10.57
N TYR A 108 -16.41 13.71 11.22
CA TYR A 108 -15.22 14.23 10.61
C TYR A 108 -14.15 13.16 10.68
N VAL A 109 -13.62 12.75 9.56
CA VAL A 109 -12.58 11.72 9.48
C VAL A 109 -11.42 12.29 8.69
N PHE A 110 -10.25 12.14 9.24
CA PHE A 110 -9.01 12.59 8.68
C PHE A 110 -8.02 11.43 8.64
N THR A 111 -7.43 11.18 7.47
CA THR A 111 -6.46 10.11 7.27
C THR A 111 -5.19 10.67 6.65
N ILE A 112 -4.06 10.38 7.28
CA ILE A 112 -2.73 10.63 6.74
C ILE A 112 -2.08 9.29 6.40
N LYS A 113 -1.65 9.14 5.16
CA LYS A 113 -0.80 8.04 4.71
C LYS A 113 0.57 8.60 4.31
N ARG A 114 1.59 8.26 5.10
CA ARG A 114 2.99 8.62 4.82
C ARG A 114 3.77 7.40 4.34
N PRO A 115 4.70 7.57 3.40
CA PRO A 115 5.55 6.48 2.95
C PRO A 115 6.45 5.98 4.10
N GLY A 116 6.34 4.67 4.41
CA GLY A 116 7.13 4.03 5.47
C GLY A 116 6.61 4.24 6.90
N GLU A 117 5.42 4.82 7.05
CA GLU A 117 4.70 4.92 8.32
C GLU A 117 3.34 4.25 8.19
N ASP A 118 2.78 3.82 9.30
CA ASP A 118 1.42 3.30 9.36
C ASP A 118 0.39 4.39 9.05
N ILE A 119 -0.72 3.99 8.47
CA ILE A 119 -1.82 4.90 8.18
C ILE A 119 -2.40 5.41 9.50
N GLN A 120 -2.38 6.73 9.69
CA GLN A 120 -2.97 7.37 10.85
C GLN A 120 -4.36 7.91 10.48
N THR A 121 -5.38 7.40 11.16
CA THR A 121 -6.75 7.89 11.01
C THR A 121 -7.19 8.51 12.33
N ARG A 122 -7.81 9.69 12.24
CA ARG A 122 -8.40 10.40 13.36
C ARG A 122 -9.85 10.69 13.06
N LYS A 123 -10.70 10.53 14.07
CA LYS A 123 -12.14 10.69 13.95
C LYS A 123 -12.67 11.62 15.03
N LEU A 124 -13.53 12.55 14.63
CA LEU A 124 -14.33 13.37 15.52
C LEU A 124 -15.80 13.17 15.19
N THR A 125 -16.60 12.86 16.18
CA THR A 125 -18.06 12.72 16.05
C THR A 125 -18.72 13.83 16.85
N VAL A 126 -19.61 14.55 16.21
CA VAL A 126 -20.37 15.66 16.78
C VAL A 126 -21.83 15.26 16.86
N PHE A 127 -22.44 15.39 18.03
CA PHE A 127 -23.83 15.03 18.29
C PHE A 127 -24.68 16.28 18.50
N PHE A 128 -25.80 16.32 17.80
CA PHE A 128 -26.77 17.41 17.90
C PHE A 128 -28.06 16.93 18.54
N GLN A 129 -28.68 17.83 19.25
CA GLN A 129 -30.09 17.69 19.69
C GLN A 129 -30.91 18.76 18.97
N GLY A 130 -31.70 18.31 17.97
CA GLY A 130 -32.25 19.24 17.01
C GLY A 130 -31.18 19.99 16.22
N ASP A 131 -31.16 21.30 16.31
CA ASP A 131 -30.16 22.16 15.65
C ASP A 131 -28.99 22.60 16.53
N LEU A 132 -28.97 22.17 17.81
CA LEU A 132 -27.97 22.60 18.77
C LEU A 132 -26.96 21.49 19.06
N LEU A 133 -25.69 21.86 19.17
CA LEU A 133 -24.61 20.97 19.60
C LEU A 133 -24.85 20.50 21.02
N GLN A 134 -24.96 19.20 21.22
CA GLN A 134 -25.11 18.57 22.52
C GLN A 134 -23.77 18.18 23.13
N ARG A 135 -22.96 17.44 22.37
CA ARG A 135 -21.65 16.92 22.77
C ARG A 135 -20.83 16.54 21.54
N PHE A 136 -19.54 16.35 21.75
CA PHE A 136 -18.63 15.79 20.75
C PHE A 136 -17.69 14.79 21.40
N GLU A 137 -17.23 13.83 20.62
CA GLU A 137 -16.33 12.75 21.03
C GLU A 137 -15.37 12.45 19.89
N GLY A 138 -14.10 12.17 20.20
CA GLY A 138 -13.15 11.83 19.17
C GLY A 138 -11.76 11.52 19.67
N ASP A 139 -10.88 11.22 18.71
CA ASP A 139 -9.47 11.01 18.96
C ASP A 139 -8.77 12.34 19.32
N PRO A 140 -7.63 12.29 20.02
CA PRO A 140 -6.82 13.49 20.23
C PRO A 140 -6.38 14.08 18.89
N MET A 141 -6.74 15.33 18.64
CA MET A 141 -6.38 16.02 17.40
C MET A 141 -5.01 16.70 17.53
N PRO A 142 -4.20 16.69 16.46
CA PRO A 142 -2.96 17.45 16.46
C PRO A 142 -3.25 18.95 16.40
N SER A 143 -2.34 19.75 16.93
CA SER A 143 -2.39 21.18 16.70
C SER A 143 -2.07 21.52 15.24
N GLU A 144 -2.48 22.68 14.79
CA GLU A 144 -2.19 23.15 13.43
C GLU A 144 -0.69 23.24 13.18
N THR A 145 0.07 23.72 14.17
CA THR A 145 1.53 23.79 14.12
C THR A 145 2.20 22.41 14.09
N GLU A 146 1.72 21.44 14.87
CA GLU A 146 2.20 20.05 14.82
C GLU A 146 1.93 19.41 13.45
N PHE A 147 0.76 19.68 12.88
CA PHE A 147 0.40 19.18 11.58
C PHE A 147 1.30 19.74 10.49
N VAL A 148 1.47 21.06 10.43
CA VAL A 148 2.34 21.74 9.46
C VAL A 148 3.80 21.29 9.62
N ALA A 149 4.32 21.20 10.85
CA ALA A 149 5.66 20.69 11.12
C ALA A 149 5.84 19.25 10.62
N SER A 150 4.80 18.43 10.75
CA SER A 150 4.81 17.04 10.26
C SER A 150 4.90 16.94 8.73
N LEU A 151 4.36 17.88 8.00
CA LEU A 151 4.46 17.97 6.54
C LEU A 151 5.82 18.53 6.09
N GLY A 152 6.37 19.50 6.84
CA GLY A 152 7.63 20.19 6.51
C GLY A 152 8.91 19.41 6.80
N SER A 153 8.88 18.46 7.74
CA SER A 153 10.08 17.79 8.25
C SER A 153 10.88 16.98 7.22
N ARG A 154 10.34 16.72 6.05
CA ARG A 154 10.99 15.96 4.96
C ARG A 154 11.64 16.81 3.88
N SER A 155 11.33 18.09 3.81
CA SER A 155 11.89 18.98 2.78
C SER A 155 13.38 19.29 2.96
N THR A 156 13.94 19.04 4.14
CA THR A 156 15.30 19.46 4.51
C THR A 156 16.39 18.42 4.31
N LYS A 157 16.09 17.19 3.88
CA LYS A 157 17.10 16.13 3.68
C LYS A 157 17.70 16.04 2.28
N GLY A 158 17.24 16.80 1.32
CA GLY A 158 17.83 16.90 -0.01
C GLY A 158 18.84 18.03 -0.08
N LYS A 159 20.09 17.72 -0.48
CA LYS A 159 21.06 18.75 -0.86
C LYS A 159 20.40 19.59 -1.96
N VAL A 160 20.12 20.87 -1.69
CA VAL A 160 19.57 21.78 -2.67
C VAL A 160 20.52 21.84 -3.85
N PRO A 161 20.11 21.51 -5.08
CA PRO A 161 20.98 21.64 -6.25
C PRO A 161 21.36 23.11 -6.42
N VAL A 162 22.63 23.38 -6.70
CA VAL A 162 23.06 24.70 -7.09
C VAL A 162 22.48 24.98 -8.48
N LEU A 163 21.50 25.88 -8.53
CA LEU A 163 20.78 26.27 -9.76
C LEU A 163 21.47 27.41 -10.53
N GLU A 164 22.62 27.86 -10.06
CA GLU A 164 23.38 28.86 -10.78
C GLU A 164 24.05 28.22 -12.00
N ALA A 165 23.68 28.71 -13.18
CA ALA A 165 24.37 28.36 -14.42
C ALA A 165 25.80 28.89 -14.36
N THR A 166 26.78 27.99 -14.59
CA THR A 166 28.17 28.40 -14.74
C THR A 166 28.30 29.19 -16.05
N ASP A 167 29.03 30.31 -16.06
CA ASP A 167 29.23 31.23 -17.22
C ASP A 167 29.81 30.55 -18.48
N ALA A 168 29.97 29.21 -18.46
CA ALA A 168 30.53 28.39 -19.53
C ALA A 168 29.50 27.50 -20.26
N GLN A 169 28.18 27.78 -20.15
CA GLN A 169 27.15 27.10 -20.95
C GLN A 169 26.42 28.05 -21.88
#